data_f2a82f7f99129938d2959f7ec04b73cb
#
_entry.id   f2a82f7f99129938d2959f7ec04b73cb
#
_cell.length_a   1.000
_cell.length_b   1.000
_cell.length_c   1.000
_cell.angle_alpha   90.00
_cell.angle_beta   90.00
_cell.angle_gamma   90.00
#
_symmetry.space_group_name_H-M   'P 1'
#
loop_
_entity.id
_entity.type
_entity.pdbx_description
1 polymer ?
#
loop_
_entity_poly.entity_id
_entity_poly.type
_entity_poly.pdbx_seq_one_letter_code
_entity_poly.pdbx_strand_id
1 'polypeptide(L)'
;MPVALEISDGVARLRLNRPEASNGMNVELLKTLHEAVLAIHADPAARVVLLTGEGRNFCAGGDVKTFEAKGEKLPDYLREATAWLQLATAALIQLKAPVVTAVQGFAAGGGGLGLVCSSDLVVAGRSAKFFSGAVRVGMAPDGGSSVTLTQLVGLRQALRILLTNPTLTAEEALQIGLVTEVVDDDELTEHAESLAADLAALPADALSATKRLVWSGVGQSVEQRLAEEARTVSELSGTPDALEGLRAVIERRVPRFSR
;
A
#
# COMPACT_ATOMS: atom_id res chain seq x y z
N MET A 1 16.52 13.13 2.61
CA MET A 1 16.21 11.79 3.13
C MET A 1 15.51 11.00 2.03
N PRO A 2 15.76 9.69 1.89
CA PRO A 2 15.20 8.88 0.80
C PRO A 2 13.69 8.60 0.92
N VAL A 3 13.10 8.90 2.09
CA VAL A 3 11.66 8.91 2.33
C VAL A 3 11.31 10.20 3.06
N ALA A 4 10.25 10.87 2.61
CA ALA A 4 9.68 12.04 3.27
C ALA A 4 8.34 11.67 3.91
N LEU A 5 8.08 12.20 5.11
CA LEU A 5 6.82 12.04 5.83
C LEU A 5 6.34 13.40 6.30
N GLU A 6 5.09 13.70 6.01
CA GLU A 6 4.35 14.87 6.52
C GLU A 6 2.98 14.40 6.99
N ILE A 7 2.53 14.84 8.16
CA ILE A 7 1.21 14.51 8.70
C ILE A 7 0.44 15.81 8.90
N SER A 8 -0.63 15.97 8.15
CA SER A 8 -1.53 17.13 8.23
C SER A 8 -2.95 16.74 7.85
N ASP A 9 -3.94 17.36 8.45
CA ASP A 9 -5.37 17.17 8.17
C ASP A 9 -5.85 15.70 8.19
N GLY A 10 -5.25 14.88 9.04
CA GLY A 10 -5.56 13.45 9.15
C GLY A 10 -4.86 12.56 8.12
N VAL A 11 -4.11 13.14 7.18
CA VAL A 11 -3.39 12.41 6.13
C VAL A 11 -1.90 12.38 6.40
N ALA A 12 -1.32 11.17 6.48
CA ALA A 12 0.12 10.95 6.51
C ALA A 12 0.63 10.78 5.07
N ARG A 13 1.26 11.81 4.53
CA ARG A 13 1.87 11.82 3.20
C ARG A 13 3.24 11.19 3.27
N LEU A 14 3.32 9.95 2.87
CA LEU A 14 4.52 9.13 2.85
C LEU A 14 5.06 9.06 1.42
N ARG A 15 6.22 9.66 1.17
CA ARG A 15 6.75 9.80 -0.19
C ARG A 15 8.12 9.17 -0.34
N LEU A 16 8.26 8.25 -1.29
CA LEU A 16 9.55 7.75 -1.74
C LEU A 16 10.28 8.89 -2.46
N ASN A 17 11.51 9.20 -2.06
CA ASN A 17 12.20 10.43 -2.48
C ASN A 17 13.64 10.16 -2.92
N ARG A 18 13.79 9.26 -3.91
CA ARG A 18 15.02 9.00 -4.67
C ARG A 18 14.73 9.03 -6.18
N PRO A 19 14.21 10.17 -6.73
CA PRO A 19 13.79 10.26 -8.13
C PRO A 19 14.93 9.99 -9.13
N GLU A 20 16.17 10.33 -8.79
CA GLU A 20 17.36 10.08 -9.60
C GLU A 20 17.66 8.58 -9.80
N ALA A 21 17.19 7.73 -8.89
CA ALA A 21 17.26 6.28 -8.97
C ALA A 21 15.89 5.65 -9.25
N SER A 22 14.92 6.42 -9.76
CA SER A 22 13.52 5.97 -9.97
C SER A 22 12.93 5.32 -8.70
N ASN A 23 13.23 5.86 -7.54
CA ASN A 23 12.86 5.33 -6.22
C ASN A 23 13.27 3.87 -6.01
N GLY A 24 14.37 3.46 -6.67
CA GLY A 24 14.97 2.13 -6.51
C GLY A 24 15.35 1.87 -5.06
N MET A 25 14.95 0.70 -4.55
CA MET A 25 15.10 0.34 -3.15
C MET A 25 16.52 -0.15 -2.85
N ASN A 26 17.21 0.55 -1.98
CA ASN A 26 18.41 0.14 -1.30
C ASN A 26 18.14 0.02 0.21
N VAL A 27 19.11 -0.45 0.98
CA VAL A 27 18.96 -0.63 2.44
C VAL A 27 18.54 0.66 3.15
N GLU A 28 19.13 1.81 2.76
CA GLU A 28 18.83 3.10 3.37
C GLU A 28 17.37 3.53 3.17
N LEU A 29 16.85 3.41 1.92
CA LEU A 29 15.45 3.73 1.64
C LEU A 29 14.52 2.79 2.41
N LEU A 30 14.78 1.49 2.39
CA LEU A 30 13.94 0.48 3.04
C LEU A 30 13.89 0.68 4.56
N LYS A 31 15.03 0.96 5.19
CA LYS A 31 15.11 1.28 6.61
C LYS A 31 14.34 2.55 6.94
N THR A 32 14.56 3.63 6.18
CA THR A 32 13.84 4.90 6.39
C THR A 32 12.33 4.75 6.15
N LEU A 33 11.92 3.94 5.17
CA LEU A 33 10.52 3.62 4.93
C LEU A 33 9.89 2.93 6.14
N HIS A 34 10.55 1.90 6.68
CA HIS A 34 10.07 1.21 7.87
C HIS A 34 9.97 2.17 9.08
N GLU A 35 11.01 3.00 9.33
CA GLU A 35 11.00 3.98 10.40
C GLU A 35 9.85 5.00 10.24
N ALA A 36 9.59 5.47 9.02
CA ALA A 36 8.48 6.36 8.74
C ALA A 36 7.11 5.70 8.99
N VAL A 37 6.94 4.44 8.60
CA VAL A 37 5.70 3.68 8.89
C VAL A 37 5.50 3.49 10.40
N LEU A 38 6.56 3.25 11.17
CA LEU A 38 6.47 3.19 12.63
C LEU A 38 6.09 4.55 13.24
N ALA A 39 6.62 5.66 12.71
CA ALA A 39 6.24 7.00 13.14
C ALA A 39 4.74 7.28 12.88
N ILE A 40 4.22 6.88 11.70
CA ILE A 40 2.79 6.96 11.38
C ILE A 40 1.97 6.13 12.38
N HIS A 41 2.42 4.91 12.69
CA HIS A 41 1.71 4.03 13.64
C HIS A 41 1.60 4.63 15.04
N ALA A 42 2.60 5.41 15.45
CA ALA A 42 2.65 6.05 16.76
C ALA A 42 1.89 7.38 16.83
N ASP A 43 1.55 8.00 15.69
CA ASP A 43 0.89 9.31 15.63
C ASP A 43 -0.63 9.17 15.52
N PRO A 44 -1.40 9.57 16.53
CA PRO A 44 -2.86 9.50 16.49
C PRO A 44 -3.50 10.45 15.46
N ALA A 45 -2.77 11.46 14.96
CA ALA A 45 -3.25 12.33 13.90
C ALA A 45 -3.24 11.66 12.52
N ALA A 46 -2.50 10.56 12.33
CA ALA A 46 -2.44 9.82 11.09
C ALA A 46 -3.65 8.88 10.95
N ARG A 47 -4.68 9.31 10.23
CA ARG A 47 -5.93 8.57 10.02
C ARG A 47 -5.93 7.77 8.71
N VAL A 48 -5.21 8.28 7.70
CA VAL A 48 -5.02 7.66 6.37
C VAL A 48 -3.56 7.89 5.95
N VAL A 49 -2.98 6.97 5.22
CA VAL A 49 -1.67 7.13 4.58
C VAL A 49 -1.88 7.36 3.10
N LEU A 50 -1.26 8.39 2.55
CA LEU A 50 -1.09 8.58 1.12
C LEU A 50 0.36 8.28 0.74
N LEU A 51 0.59 7.11 0.11
CA LEU A 51 1.90 6.68 -0.35
C LEU A 51 2.12 7.08 -1.80
N THR A 52 3.19 7.83 -2.06
CA THR A 52 3.54 8.36 -3.38
C THR A 52 5.01 8.12 -3.70
N GLY A 53 5.41 8.35 -4.95
CA GLY A 53 6.80 8.40 -5.37
C GLY A 53 7.15 9.76 -5.98
N GLU A 54 8.28 10.33 -5.62
CA GLU A 54 8.78 11.56 -6.24
C GLU A 54 9.31 11.30 -7.65
N GLY A 55 9.04 12.21 -8.58
CA GLY A 55 9.57 12.19 -9.95
C GLY A 55 8.76 11.30 -10.90
N ARG A 56 9.43 10.76 -11.91
CA ARG A 56 8.79 10.08 -13.05
C ARG A 56 8.13 8.74 -12.70
N ASN A 57 8.70 8.01 -11.75
CA ASN A 57 8.27 6.65 -11.42
C ASN A 57 7.88 6.55 -9.95
N PHE A 58 6.85 5.77 -9.66
CA PHE A 58 6.50 5.43 -8.29
C PHE A 58 7.66 4.68 -7.61
N CYS A 59 8.02 3.50 -8.13
CA CYS A 59 9.18 2.73 -7.66
C CYS A 59 9.56 1.67 -8.70
N ALA A 60 10.80 1.71 -9.19
CA ALA A 60 11.31 0.78 -10.19
C ALA A 60 11.79 -0.58 -9.60
N GLY A 61 11.55 -0.83 -8.32
CA GLY A 61 11.96 -2.07 -7.64
C GLY A 61 13.28 -1.94 -6.91
N GLY A 62 14.04 -3.04 -6.83
CA GLY A 62 15.37 -3.01 -6.23
C GLY A 62 16.35 -2.13 -7.02
N ASP A 63 17.27 -1.47 -6.33
CA ASP A 63 18.34 -0.68 -6.95
C ASP A 63 19.38 -1.59 -7.60
N VAL A 64 19.13 -1.99 -8.86
CA VAL A 64 19.97 -2.95 -9.59
C VAL A 64 21.42 -2.49 -9.75
N LYS A 65 21.70 -1.19 -9.81
CA LYS A 65 23.06 -0.66 -9.85
C LYS A 65 23.77 -0.91 -8.52
N THR A 66 23.07 -0.67 -7.41
CA THR A 66 23.58 -1.00 -6.08
C THR A 66 23.81 -2.52 -5.96
N PHE A 67 22.92 -3.36 -6.49
CA PHE A 67 23.05 -4.80 -6.45
C PHE A 67 24.29 -5.29 -7.22
N GLU A 68 24.45 -4.84 -8.46
CA GLU A 68 25.63 -5.17 -9.29
C GLU A 68 26.95 -4.80 -8.59
N ALA A 69 27.00 -3.61 -7.99
CA ALA A 69 28.21 -3.14 -7.29
C ALA A 69 28.60 -3.98 -6.06
N LYS A 70 27.68 -4.82 -5.54
CA LYS A 70 27.99 -5.72 -4.41
C LYS A 70 28.81 -6.96 -4.81
N GLY A 71 28.75 -7.39 -6.08
CA GLY A 71 29.46 -8.58 -6.55
C GLY A 71 29.19 -9.79 -5.66
N GLU A 72 30.25 -10.46 -5.18
CA GLU A 72 30.15 -11.64 -4.32
C GLU A 72 29.45 -11.40 -2.97
N LYS A 73 29.36 -10.14 -2.52
CA LYS A 73 28.66 -9.75 -1.28
C LYS A 73 27.17 -9.52 -1.50
N LEU A 74 26.65 -9.68 -2.72
CA LEU A 74 25.25 -9.46 -3.04
C LEU A 74 24.28 -10.31 -2.18
N PRO A 75 24.55 -11.62 -1.91
CA PRO A 75 23.65 -12.41 -1.07
C PRO A 75 23.48 -11.86 0.35
N ASP A 76 24.56 -11.38 0.97
CA ASP A 76 24.50 -10.81 2.32
C ASP A 76 23.78 -9.45 2.31
N TYR A 77 24.06 -8.61 1.32
CA TYR A 77 23.37 -7.35 1.13
C TYR A 77 21.86 -7.53 0.91
N LEU A 78 21.46 -8.49 0.08
CA LEU A 78 20.05 -8.78 -0.17
C LEU A 78 19.35 -9.36 1.06
N ARG A 79 20.04 -10.16 1.87
CA ARG A 79 19.49 -10.65 3.15
C ARG A 79 19.12 -9.48 4.07
N GLU A 80 19.95 -8.45 4.14
CA GLU A 80 19.65 -7.23 4.89
C GLU A 80 18.52 -6.42 4.23
N ALA A 81 18.63 -6.16 2.92
CA ALA A 81 17.62 -5.36 2.20
C ALA A 81 16.23 -5.98 2.26
N THR A 82 16.11 -7.29 2.03
CA THR A 82 14.83 -8.00 2.10
C THR A 82 14.28 -8.07 3.52
N ALA A 83 15.12 -8.13 4.55
CA ALA A 83 14.65 -8.04 5.94
C ALA A 83 13.98 -6.69 6.21
N TRP A 84 14.57 -5.56 5.78
CA TRP A 84 13.94 -4.25 5.90
C TRP A 84 12.67 -4.14 5.05
N LEU A 85 12.64 -4.70 3.83
CA LEU A 85 11.44 -4.74 2.99
C LEU A 85 10.31 -5.51 3.67
N GLN A 86 10.61 -6.68 4.25
CA GLN A 86 9.62 -7.46 5.00
C GLN A 86 9.02 -6.67 6.16
N LEU A 87 9.87 -5.99 6.94
CA LEU A 87 9.41 -5.17 8.07
C LEU A 87 8.53 -4.00 7.59
N ALA A 88 8.94 -3.30 6.54
CA ALA A 88 8.17 -2.18 5.99
C ALA A 88 6.80 -2.65 5.44
N THR A 89 6.79 -3.73 4.65
CA THR A 89 5.57 -4.31 4.07
C THR A 89 4.60 -4.80 5.17
N ALA A 90 5.11 -5.55 6.15
CA ALA A 90 4.29 -6.04 7.25
C ALA A 90 3.71 -4.87 8.08
N ALA A 91 4.53 -3.84 8.35
CA ALA A 91 4.09 -2.67 9.08
C ALA A 91 2.99 -1.90 8.32
N LEU A 92 3.08 -1.73 6.99
CA LEU A 92 2.05 -1.10 6.16
C LEU A 92 0.72 -1.85 6.22
N ILE A 93 0.74 -3.18 6.08
CA ILE A 93 -0.45 -4.03 6.18
C ILE A 93 -1.08 -3.91 7.58
N GLN A 94 -0.26 -3.86 8.63
CA GLN A 94 -0.71 -3.83 10.03
C GLN A 94 -1.07 -2.43 10.54
N LEU A 95 -0.81 -1.36 9.78
CA LEU A 95 -1.22 -0.01 10.17
C LEU A 95 -2.72 0.04 10.45
N LYS A 96 -3.10 0.80 11.47
CA LYS A 96 -4.51 1.14 11.72
C LYS A 96 -5.07 2.01 10.59
N ALA A 97 -4.29 2.96 10.12
CA ALA A 97 -4.64 3.84 9.02
C ALA A 97 -4.69 3.07 7.69
N PRO A 98 -5.76 3.21 6.88
CA PRO A 98 -5.77 2.74 5.51
C PRO A 98 -4.65 3.37 4.69
N VAL A 99 -4.12 2.61 3.72
CA VAL A 99 -3.06 3.05 2.80
C VAL A 99 -3.63 3.23 1.41
N VAL A 100 -3.65 4.46 0.93
CA VAL A 100 -3.92 4.83 -0.46
C VAL A 100 -2.58 5.02 -1.15
N THR A 101 -2.37 4.36 -2.28
CA THR A 101 -1.13 4.49 -3.07
C THR A 101 -1.43 5.10 -4.42
N ALA A 102 -0.74 6.20 -4.77
CA ALA A 102 -0.80 6.80 -6.09
C ALA A 102 0.41 6.35 -6.93
N VAL A 103 0.12 5.78 -8.10
CA VAL A 103 1.15 5.17 -8.97
C VAL A 103 1.26 5.89 -10.29
N GLN A 104 2.39 6.55 -10.52
CA GLN A 104 2.81 7.07 -11.81
C GLN A 104 4.00 6.28 -12.37
N GLY A 105 4.18 6.27 -13.68
CA GLY A 105 5.31 5.62 -14.33
C GLY A 105 5.39 4.13 -14.02
N PHE A 106 6.46 3.67 -13.39
CA PHE A 106 6.65 2.25 -13.07
C PHE A 106 6.42 1.92 -11.61
N ALA A 107 5.68 0.81 -11.36
CA ALA A 107 5.67 0.07 -10.11
C ALA A 107 6.22 -1.35 -10.38
N ALA A 108 7.45 -1.62 -9.96
CA ALA A 108 8.16 -2.84 -10.35
C ALA A 108 8.86 -3.55 -9.18
N GLY A 109 9.14 -4.84 -9.38
CA GLY A 109 9.87 -5.68 -8.41
C GLY A 109 9.15 -5.84 -7.07
N GLY A 110 9.80 -6.47 -6.11
CA GLY A 110 9.28 -6.56 -4.74
C GLY A 110 9.12 -5.20 -4.07
N GLY A 111 9.95 -4.22 -4.45
CA GLY A 111 9.77 -2.84 -4.02
C GLY A 111 8.47 -2.23 -4.51
N GLY A 112 8.39 -1.90 -5.81
CA GLY A 112 7.24 -1.17 -6.35
C GLY A 112 5.96 -2.00 -6.42
N LEU A 113 6.00 -3.17 -7.06
CA LEU A 113 4.84 -4.06 -7.15
C LEU A 113 4.43 -4.60 -5.77
N GLY A 114 5.39 -4.93 -4.91
CA GLY A 114 5.12 -5.40 -3.55
C GLY A 114 4.41 -4.35 -2.70
N LEU A 115 4.81 -3.06 -2.78
CA LEU A 115 4.10 -1.97 -2.09
C LEU A 115 2.68 -1.80 -2.63
N VAL A 116 2.48 -1.87 -3.96
CA VAL A 116 1.14 -1.84 -4.57
C VAL A 116 0.28 -2.97 -4.01
N CYS A 117 0.79 -4.21 -3.99
CA CYS A 117 0.06 -5.36 -3.46
C CYS A 117 -0.21 -5.31 -1.94
N SER A 118 0.48 -4.45 -1.20
CA SER A 118 0.36 -4.29 0.26
C SER A 118 -0.46 -3.06 0.65
N SER A 119 -0.94 -2.30 -0.33
CA SER A 119 -1.80 -1.13 -0.15
C SER A 119 -3.27 -1.54 -0.10
N ASP A 120 -4.08 -0.73 0.59
CA ASP A 120 -5.52 -1.00 0.70
C ASP A 120 -6.29 -0.51 -0.53
N LEU A 121 -5.92 0.65 -1.05
CA LEU A 121 -6.45 1.23 -2.29
C LEU A 121 -5.30 1.73 -3.16
N VAL A 122 -5.44 1.56 -4.47
CA VAL A 122 -4.41 1.97 -5.43
C VAL A 122 -5.03 2.76 -6.57
N VAL A 123 -4.61 4.00 -6.74
CA VAL A 123 -4.97 4.85 -7.88
C VAL A 123 -3.77 4.90 -8.82
N ALA A 124 -3.98 4.55 -10.08
CA ALA A 124 -2.94 4.57 -11.10
C ALA A 124 -3.20 5.65 -12.14
N GLY A 125 -2.16 6.39 -12.51
CA GLY A 125 -2.21 7.20 -13.73
C GLY A 125 -2.31 6.30 -14.96
N ARG A 126 -3.01 6.75 -16.00
CA ARG A 126 -3.28 5.97 -17.22
C ARG A 126 -2.01 5.44 -17.91
N SER A 127 -0.91 6.18 -17.80
CA SER A 127 0.38 5.75 -18.35
C SER A 127 1.16 4.79 -17.47
N ALA A 128 0.71 4.51 -16.25
CA ALA A 128 1.41 3.66 -15.30
C ALA A 128 1.59 2.23 -15.82
N LYS A 129 2.69 1.59 -15.42
CA LYS A 129 3.07 0.23 -15.81
C LYS A 129 3.48 -0.59 -14.60
N PHE A 130 3.09 -1.87 -14.60
CA PHE A 130 3.32 -2.79 -13.50
C PHE A 130 4.03 -4.05 -14.00
N PHE A 131 5.08 -4.50 -13.31
CA PHE A 131 5.74 -5.77 -13.63
C PHE A 131 6.55 -6.32 -12.45
N SER A 132 6.74 -7.65 -12.39
CA SER A 132 7.51 -8.28 -11.33
C SER A 132 9.01 -8.05 -11.48
N GLY A 133 9.58 -8.30 -12.67
CA GLY A 133 11.01 -8.14 -12.94
C GLY A 133 11.94 -9.20 -12.35
N ALA A 134 11.58 -9.86 -11.24
CA ALA A 134 12.49 -10.72 -10.48
C ALA A 134 13.12 -11.85 -11.31
N VAL A 135 12.32 -12.62 -12.04
CA VAL A 135 12.82 -13.75 -12.85
C VAL A 135 13.74 -13.30 -13.98
N ARG A 136 13.57 -12.06 -14.50
CA ARG A 136 14.46 -11.49 -15.53
C ARG A 136 15.90 -11.30 -15.07
N VAL A 137 16.09 -11.14 -13.76
CA VAL A 137 17.42 -11.00 -13.14
C VAL A 137 17.85 -12.25 -12.34
N GLY A 138 17.18 -13.39 -12.60
CA GLY A 138 17.52 -14.66 -11.96
C GLY A 138 17.12 -14.75 -10.48
N MET A 139 16.17 -13.93 -10.03
CA MET A 139 15.69 -13.89 -8.65
C MET A 139 14.22 -14.33 -8.56
N ALA A 140 13.74 -14.52 -7.35
CA ALA A 140 12.34 -14.82 -7.04
C ALA A 140 11.60 -13.55 -6.57
N PRO A 141 10.25 -13.51 -6.63
CA PRO A 141 9.47 -12.43 -6.07
C PRO A 141 9.65 -12.33 -4.56
N ASP A 142 9.62 -11.11 -4.03
CA ASP A 142 9.76 -10.75 -2.62
C ASP A 142 8.70 -9.71 -2.20
N GLY A 143 8.88 -9.04 -1.06
CA GLY A 143 7.94 -8.02 -0.57
C GLY A 143 6.51 -8.54 -0.33
N GLY A 144 6.34 -9.84 -0.09
CA GLY A 144 5.04 -10.47 0.11
C GLY A 144 4.25 -10.73 -1.17
N SER A 145 4.72 -10.30 -2.34
CA SER A 145 3.98 -10.35 -3.61
C SER A 145 3.62 -11.77 -4.07
N SER A 146 4.34 -12.81 -3.65
CA SER A 146 3.96 -14.21 -3.92
C SER A 146 2.61 -14.60 -3.32
N VAL A 147 2.19 -13.94 -2.24
CA VAL A 147 0.91 -14.18 -1.54
C VAL A 147 -0.09 -13.07 -1.87
N THR A 148 0.26 -11.81 -1.64
CA THR A 148 -0.66 -10.69 -1.81
C THR A 148 -1.13 -10.52 -3.26
N LEU A 149 -0.22 -10.63 -4.25
CA LEU A 149 -0.63 -10.61 -5.65
C LEU A 149 -1.59 -11.78 -5.98
N THR A 150 -1.29 -12.99 -5.45
CA THR A 150 -2.16 -14.15 -5.68
C THR A 150 -3.55 -13.95 -5.12
N GLN A 151 -3.68 -13.27 -3.99
CA GLN A 151 -4.97 -12.93 -3.38
C GLN A 151 -5.75 -11.89 -4.18
N LEU A 152 -5.06 -10.89 -4.72
CA LEU A 152 -5.67 -9.82 -5.52
C LEU A 152 -6.17 -10.31 -6.88
N VAL A 153 -5.32 -11.05 -7.61
CA VAL A 153 -5.59 -11.38 -9.03
C VAL A 153 -5.91 -12.86 -9.27
N GLY A 154 -5.83 -13.68 -8.24
CA GLY A 154 -5.99 -15.14 -8.31
C GLY A 154 -4.74 -15.86 -8.79
N LEU A 155 -4.60 -17.13 -8.42
CA LEU A 155 -3.41 -17.96 -8.63
C LEU A 155 -2.92 -17.96 -10.08
N ARG A 156 -3.84 -18.13 -11.06
CA ARG A 156 -3.46 -18.27 -12.48
C ARG A 156 -2.85 -16.99 -13.03
N GLN A 157 -3.42 -15.84 -12.72
CA GLN A 157 -2.89 -14.55 -13.15
C GLN A 157 -1.60 -14.19 -12.41
N ALA A 158 -1.50 -14.47 -11.12
CA ALA A 158 -0.27 -14.26 -10.36
C ALA A 158 0.89 -15.07 -10.96
N LEU A 159 0.69 -16.36 -11.27
CA LEU A 159 1.71 -17.19 -11.95
C LEU A 159 2.08 -16.63 -13.32
N ARG A 160 1.12 -16.17 -14.13
CA ARG A 160 1.39 -15.51 -15.39
C ARG A 160 2.30 -14.29 -15.21
N ILE A 161 1.94 -13.40 -14.28
CA ILE A 161 2.69 -12.16 -14.01
C ILE A 161 4.09 -12.47 -13.51
N LEU A 162 4.22 -13.37 -12.54
CA LEU A 162 5.50 -13.65 -11.88
C LEU A 162 6.45 -14.48 -12.76
N LEU A 163 5.95 -15.44 -13.55
CA LEU A 163 6.77 -16.32 -14.37
C LEU A 163 7.11 -15.73 -15.75
N THR A 164 6.12 -15.10 -16.42
CA THR A 164 6.34 -14.59 -17.79
C THR A 164 6.75 -13.11 -17.81
N ASN A 165 6.64 -12.40 -16.69
CA ASN A 165 7.02 -10.99 -16.53
C ASN A 165 6.45 -10.06 -17.60
N PRO A 166 5.14 -10.08 -17.89
CA PRO A 166 4.55 -9.08 -18.77
C PRO A 166 4.65 -7.69 -18.12
N THR A 167 4.73 -6.67 -18.93
CA THR A 167 4.49 -5.30 -18.47
C THR A 167 3.00 -5.04 -18.63
N LEU A 168 2.28 -4.91 -17.52
CA LEU A 168 0.86 -4.60 -17.50
C LEU A 168 0.64 -3.11 -17.65
N THR A 169 -0.37 -2.70 -18.42
CA THR A 169 -0.89 -1.33 -18.43
C THR A 169 -1.73 -1.06 -17.19
N ALA A 170 -2.06 0.21 -16.94
CA ALA A 170 -2.95 0.59 -15.84
C ALA A 170 -4.34 -0.06 -16.01
N GLU A 171 -4.88 -0.06 -17.23
CA GLU A 171 -6.16 -0.67 -17.56
C GLU A 171 -6.16 -2.20 -17.37
N GLU A 172 -5.10 -2.89 -17.78
CA GLU A 172 -4.95 -4.33 -17.53
C GLU A 172 -4.86 -4.61 -16.03
N ALA A 173 -4.14 -3.77 -15.28
CA ALA A 173 -4.04 -3.87 -13.82
C ALA A 173 -5.40 -3.67 -13.13
N LEU A 174 -6.21 -2.71 -13.60
CA LEU A 174 -7.58 -2.50 -13.14
C LEU A 174 -8.48 -3.70 -13.44
N GLN A 175 -8.44 -4.21 -14.67
CA GLN A 175 -9.26 -5.35 -15.10
C GLN A 175 -9.04 -6.61 -14.26
N ILE A 176 -7.81 -6.84 -13.79
CA ILE A 176 -7.47 -8.01 -12.98
C ILE A 176 -7.56 -7.76 -11.46
N GLY A 177 -7.92 -6.55 -11.02
CA GLY A 177 -8.04 -6.20 -9.61
C GLY A 177 -6.71 -5.91 -8.90
N LEU A 178 -5.65 -5.62 -9.64
CA LEU A 178 -4.36 -5.20 -9.06
C LEU A 178 -4.38 -3.75 -8.59
N VAL A 179 -5.12 -2.88 -9.26
CA VAL A 179 -5.36 -1.49 -8.87
C VAL A 179 -6.85 -1.22 -8.72
N THR A 180 -7.20 -0.22 -7.90
CA THR A 180 -8.59 0.12 -7.57
C THR A 180 -9.20 1.03 -8.62
N GLU A 181 -8.43 2.02 -9.09
CA GLU A 181 -8.89 3.06 -10.01
C GLU A 181 -7.79 3.45 -10.99
N VAL A 182 -8.19 3.92 -12.17
CA VAL A 182 -7.31 4.54 -13.18
C VAL A 182 -7.87 5.90 -13.54
N VAL A 183 -7.02 6.91 -13.47
CA VAL A 183 -7.33 8.30 -13.80
C VAL A 183 -6.35 8.84 -14.84
N ASP A 184 -6.63 9.99 -15.45
CA ASP A 184 -5.68 10.65 -16.31
C ASP A 184 -4.43 11.10 -15.52
N ASP A 185 -3.27 11.11 -16.16
CA ASP A 185 -2.00 11.29 -15.46
C ASP A 185 -1.91 12.64 -14.73
N ASP A 186 -2.52 13.69 -15.27
CA ASP A 186 -2.58 15.02 -14.69
C ASP A 186 -3.57 15.13 -13.53
N GLU A 187 -4.54 14.24 -13.42
CA GLU A 187 -5.50 14.17 -12.33
C GLU A 187 -5.04 13.31 -11.14
N LEU A 188 -4.00 12.47 -11.34
CA LEU A 188 -3.59 11.45 -10.36
C LEU A 188 -3.36 12.02 -8.96
N THR A 189 -2.63 13.12 -8.85
CA THR A 189 -2.28 13.70 -7.55
C THR A 189 -3.50 14.24 -6.84
N GLU A 190 -4.33 15.02 -7.54
CA GLU A 190 -5.54 15.64 -6.98
C GLU A 190 -6.54 14.56 -6.56
N HIS A 191 -6.75 13.55 -7.41
CA HIS A 191 -7.68 12.45 -7.13
C HIS A 191 -7.25 11.63 -5.90
N ALA A 192 -5.97 11.27 -5.79
CA ALA A 192 -5.45 10.51 -4.66
C ALA A 192 -5.48 11.30 -3.35
N GLU A 193 -5.20 12.61 -3.39
CA GLU A 193 -5.35 13.51 -2.23
C GLU A 193 -6.83 13.63 -1.80
N SER A 194 -7.75 13.77 -2.74
CA SER A 194 -9.19 13.81 -2.46
C SER A 194 -9.66 12.50 -1.82
N LEU A 195 -9.29 11.36 -2.38
CA LEU A 195 -9.63 10.05 -1.82
C LEU A 195 -9.08 9.87 -0.39
N ALA A 196 -7.84 10.28 -0.16
CA ALA A 196 -7.24 10.22 1.18
C ALA A 196 -7.96 11.15 2.16
N ALA A 197 -8.33 12.36 1.75
CA ALA A 197 -9.07 13.32 2.57
C ALA A 197 -10.49 12.82 2.90
N ASP A 198 -11.19 12.23 1.92
CA ASP A 198 -12.52 11.65 2.12
C ASP A 198 -12.48 10.50 3.13
N LEU A 199 -11.49 9.61 3.03
CA LEU A 199 -11.28 8.56 4.02
C LEU A 199 -10.92 9.15 5.41
N ALA A 200 -10.07 10.18 5.47
CA ALA A 200 -9.70 10.81 6.73
C ALA A 200 -10.89 11.51 7.42
N ALA A 201 -11.96 11.83 6.68
CA ALA A 201 -13.20 12.37 7.23
C ALA A 201 -14.10 11.31 7.86
N LEU A 202 -13.88 10.01 7.61
CA LEU A 202 -14.65 8.90 8.17
C LEU A 202 -14.17 8.54 9.59
N PRO A 203 -14.96 7.77 10.38
CA PRO A 203 -14.56 7.31 11.72
C PRO A 203 -13.31 6.46 11.69
N ALA A 204 -12.22 6.93 12.30
CA ALA A 204 -10.92 6.27 12.25
C ALA A 204 -10.94 4.84 12.82
N ASP A 205 -11.66 4.63 13.92
CA ASP A 205 -11.77 3.30 14.54
C ASP A 205 -12.52 2.31 13.64
N ALA A 206 -13.56 2.76 12.93
CA ALA A 206 -14.30 1.93 11.98
C ALA A 206 -13.43 1.56 10.77
N LEU A 207 -12.68 2.51 10.20
CA LEU A 207 -11.74 2.26 9.12
C LEU A 207 -10.64 1.26 9.53
N SER A 208 -10.04 1.49 10.70
CA SER A 208 -9.01 0.62 11.26
C SER A 208 -9.52 -0.81 11.48
N ALA A 209 -10.69 -0.95 12.07
CA ALA A 209 -11.31 -2.25 12.32
C ALA A 209 -11.65 -2.97 11.01
N THR A 210 -12.18 -2.24 10.01
CA THR A 210 -12.49 -2.79 8.69
C THR A 210 -11.23 -3.32 8.00
N LYS A 211 -10.17 -2.51 7.93
CA LYS A 211 -8.88 -2.94 7.38
C LYS A 211 -8.35 -4.19 8.08
N ARG A 212 -8.33 -4.17 9.41
CA ARG A 212 -7.86 -5.31 10.22
C ARG A 212 -8.67 -6.57 9.95
N LEU A 213 -10.01 -6.49 9.91
CA LEU A 213 -10.87 -7.64 9.65
C LEU A 213 -10.60 -8.23 8.27
N VAL A 214 -10.49 -7.40 7.23
CA VAL A 214 -10.22 -7.85 5.85
C VAL A 214 -8.85 -8.52 5.76
N TRP A 215 -7.76 -7.84 6.16
CA TRP A 215 -6.42 -8.42 6.06
C TRP A 215 -6.25 -9.69 6.90
N SER A 216 -6.77 -9.71 8.13
CA SER A 216 -6.67 -10.90 8.99
C SER A 216 -7.62 -12.02 8.59
N GLY A 217 -8.61 -11.76 7.73
CA GLY A 217 -9.54 -12.75 7.19
C GLY A 217 -8.98 -13.50 5.97
N VAL A 218 -7.94 -12.95 5.35
CA VAL A 218 -7.36 -13.56 4.15
C VAL A 218 -6.87 -14.98 4.45
N GLY A 219 -7.31 -15.96 3.63
CA GLY A 219 -6.94 -17.37 3.76
C GLY A 219 -7.69 -18.11 4.88
N GLN A 220 -8.66 -17.49 5.56
CA GLN A 220 -9.50 -18.12 6.57
C GLN A 220 -10.90 -18.45 6.04
N SER A 221 -11.60 -19.40 6.68
CA SER A 221 -13.00 -19.67 6.36
C SER A 221 -13.91 -18.61 6.99
N VAL A 222 -15.13 -18.48 6.45
CA VAL A 222 -16.13 -17.54 6.99
C VAL A 222 -16.44 -17.87 8.44
N GLU A 223 -16.59 -19.15 8.80
CA GLU A 223 -16.92 -19.58 10.16
C GLU A 223 -15.86 -19.18 11.18
N GLN A 224 -14.58 -19.15 10.77
CA GLN A 224 -13.48 -18.74 11.64
C GLN A 224 -13.51 -17.21 11.93
N ARG A 225 -14.19 -16.43 11.09
CA ARG A 225 -14.20 -14.95 11.18
C ARG A 225 -15.46 -14.37 11.80
N LEU A 226 -16.63 -15.04 11.68
CA LEU A 226 -17.92 -14.49 12.14
C LEU A 226 -17.92 -14.00 13.60
N ALA A 227 -17.26 -14.72 14.49
CA ALA A 227 -17.20 -14.33 15.91
C ALA A 227 -16.40 -13.04 16.11
N GLU A 228 -15.31 -12.86 15.40
CA GLU A 228 -14.49 -11.64 15.45
C GLU A 228 -15.21 -10.43 14.84
N GLU A 229 -15.90 -10.63 13.73
CA GLU A 229 -16.74 -9.60 13.10
C GLU A 229 -17.86 -9.14 14.06
N ALA A 230 -18.59 -10.11 14.65
CA ALA A 230 -19.67 -9.81 15.60
C ALA A 230 -19.16 -9.04 16.83
N ARG A 231 -18.01 -9.45 17.39
CA ARG A 231 -17.36 -8.75 18.50
C ARG A 231 -16.99 -7.32 18.10
N THR A 232 -16.33 -7.14 16.96
CA THR A 232 -15.87 -5.84 16.47
C THR A 232 -17.05 -4.88 16.22
N VAL A 233 -18.12 -5.34 15.58
CA VAL A 233 -19.34 -4.52 15.36
C VAL A 233 -19.97 -4.13 16.69
N SER A 234 -20.06 -5.07 17.66
CA SER A 234 -20.61 -4.79 19.00
C SER A 234 -19.78 -3.72 19.74
N GLU A 235 -18.45 -3.84 19.72
CA GLU A 235 -17.56 -2.86 20.35
C GLU A 235 -17.69 -1.47 19.72
N LEU A 236 -17.69 -1.38 18.38
CA LEU A 236 -17.81 -0.10 17.66
C LEU A 236 -19.19 0.55 17.84
N SER A 237 -20.26 -0.22 17.97
CA SER A 237 -21.63 0.29 18.08
C SER A 237 -21.86 1.20 19.29
N GLY A 238 -21.01 1.07 20.33
CA GLY A 238 -21.05 1.91 21.53
C GLY A 238 -20.26 3.22 21.43
N THR A 239 -19.55 3.45 20.31
CA THR A 239 -18.73 4.67 20.16
C THR A 239 -19.56 5.90 19.85
N PRO A 240 -19.08 7.12 20.21
CA PRO A 240 -19.74 8.37 19.84
C PRO A 240 -19.96 8.51 18.32
N ASP A 241 -18.99 8.10 17.51
CA ASP A 241 -19.06 8.17 16.05
C ASP A 241 -20.12 7.22 15.47
N ALA A 242 -20.27 6.01 16.02
CA ALA A 242 -21.34 5.10 15.59
C ALA A 242 -22.73 5.70 15.89
N LEU A 243 -22.93 6.29 17.07
CA LEU A 243 -24.18 6.94 17.43
C LEU A 243 -24.46 8.17 16.57
N GLU A 244 -23.45 8.97 16.27
CA GLU A 244 -23.57 10.13 15.37
C GLU A 244 -23.92 9.66 13.95
N GLY A 245 -23.23 8.64 13.44
CA GLY A 245 -23.53 8.07 12.12
C GLY A 245 -24.97 7.60 12.00
N LEU A 246 -25.46 6.87 12.98
CA LEU A 246 -26.88 6.42 13.03
C LEU A 246 -27.87 7.59 13.04
N ARG A 247 -27.62 8.61 13.86
CA ARG A 247 -28.46 9.82 13.90
C ARG A 247 -28.46 10.54 12.57
N ALA A 248 -27.28 10.75 11.98
CA ALA A 248 -27.14 11.44 10.70
C ALA A 248 -27.93 10.74 9.58
N VAL A 249 -27.90 9.40 9.53
CA VAL A 249 -28.68 8.60 8.57
C VAL A 249 -30.19 8.81 8.78
N ILE A 250 -30.67 8.74 10.03
CA ILE A 250 -32.09 8.93 10.37
C ILE A 250 -32.54 10.36 10.00
N GLU A 251 -31.69 11.34 10.31
CA GLU A 251 -31.95 12.76 10.06
C GLU A 251 -31.68 13.21 8.63
N ARG A 252 -31.11 12.32 7.78
CA ARG A 252 -30.73 12.59 6.38
C ARG A 252 -29.79 13.79 6.24
N ARG A 253 -28.79 13.88 7.10
CA ARG A 253 -27.74 14.91 7.09
C ARG A 253 -26.35 14.28 7.01
N VAL A 254 -25.35 15.12 6.71
CA VAL A 254 -23.95 14.72 6.78
C VAL A 254 -23.55 14.51 8.25
N PRO A 255 -22.92 13.37 8.59
CA PRO A 255 -22.43 13.12 9.94
C PRO A 255 -21.25 14.04 10.29
N ARG A 256 -21.06 14.27 11.60
CA ARG A 256 -19.93 15.02 12.15
C ARG A 256 -19.17 14.13 13.11
N PHE A 257 -18.20 13.40 12.55
CA PHE A 257 -17.37 12.48 13.33
C PHE A 257 -16.30 13.21 14.15
N SER A 258 -15.86 12.59 15.24
CA SER A 258 -14.75 13.09 16.06
C SER A 258 -13.46 13.11 15.24
N ARG A 259 -12.68 14.18 15.41
CA ARG A 259 -11.39 14.36 14.72
C ARG A 259 -10.23 13.95 15.62
#